data_72dc9e8474d54f6e9804009aa6087b95
#
_entry.id   72dc9e8474d54f6e9804009aa6087b95
#
_cell.length_a   1.000
_cell.length_b   1.000
_cell.length_c   1.000
_cell.angle_alpha   90.00
_cell.angle_beta   90.00
_cell.angle_gamma   90.00
#
_symmetry.space_group_name_H-M   'P 1'
#
loop_
_entity.id
_entity.type
_entity.pdbx_description
1 polymer ?
#
loop_
_entity_poly.entity_id
_entity_poly.type
_entity_poly.pdbx_seq_one_letter_code
_entity_poly.pdbx_strand_id
1 'polypeptide(L)'
;MARPVRTGHELSGLATPREWARALPLQPEASGSIHGSPLSRAHLAQQRDDGVVGQDFGTDRYADARRRMVEVDLVGRDIVDPRVLAAMQRVPRHLFVNDAQVGQAYEDRALPIGRGQTISQPYIVAFTAQALAVAPGDRILEVGTGSGYAAAVLAEMGAAVVTVERDPDLASTARGRLDSLGYGQVEVVRGDGSTGRPERAPFDGITVAAAAPSVPEPLITQLRVGGRLVVPVGDRRSGQNLFRVVRTGEGNEVEDLLPVTFVPLVGRAGWPDPQTGPRRGALRRNHPR
;
A
#
# COMPACT_ATOMS: atom_id res chain seq x y z
N MET A 1 41.34 10.47 -12.90
CA MET A 1 40.75 11.67 -12.27
C MET A 1 39.30 11.32 -11.88
N ALA A 2 39.10 11.07 -10.60
CA ALA A 2 37.80 10.70 -10.05
C ALA A 2 36.94 11.95 -9.82
N ARG A 3 35.67 11.92 -10.25
CA ARG A 3 34.70 12.98 -9.96
C ARG A 3 34.21 12.86 -8.52
N PRO A 4 33.98 13.95 -7.78
CA PRO A 4 33.58 13.91 -6.39
C PRO A 4 32.08 13.51 -6.24
N VAL A 5 31.81 12.73 -5.20
CA VAL A 5 30.49 12.40 -4.66
C VAL A 5 29.81 13.69 -4.19
N ARG A 6 28.65 14.02 -4.71
CA ARG A 6 27.83 15.14 -4.24
C ARG A 6 27.22 14.80 -2.88
N THR A 7 27.61 15.54 -1.88
CA THR A 7 27.05 15.54 -0.54
C THR A 7 25.69 16.25 -0.54
N GLY A 8 24.71 15.71 0.21
CA GLY A 8 23.29 16.11 0.20
C GLY A 8 23.00 17.49 0.79
N HIS A 9 23.03 18.53 -0.03
CA HIS A 9 22.49 19.86 0.29
C HIS A 9 22.00 20.65 -0.94
N GLU A 10 21.59 20.00 -2.03
CA GLU A 10 20.95 20.68 -3.18
C GLU A 10 19.73 19.92 -3.68
N LEU A 11 18.66 19.81 -2.86
CA LEU A 11 17.35 19.32 -3.28
C LEU A 11 16.24 20.32 -2.94
N SER A 12 16.48 21.62 -3.19
CA SER A 12 15.45 22.66 -3.19
C SER A 12 14.92 22.89 -4.61
N GLY A 13 14.09 21.99 -5.11
CA GLY A 13 13.49 22.09 -6.44
C GLY A 13 12.55 20.94 -6.78
N LEU A 14 12.00 20.26 -5.76
CA LEU A 14 11.07 19.15 -6.00
C LEU A 14 9.64 19.67 -6.18
N ALA A 15 9.01 19.25 -7.26
CA ALA A 15 7.62 19.55 -7.61
C ALA A 15 6.67 19.20 -6.46
N THR A 16 5.68 20.04 -6.23
CA THR A 16 4.64 19.81 -5.21
C THR A 16 3.74 18.63 -5.64
N PRO A 17 3.01 18.00 -4.69
CA PRO A 17 2.05 16.93 -5.01
C PRO A 17 1.05 17.28 -6.14
N ARG A 18 0.80 18.56 -6.39
CA ARG A 18 -0.04 19.06 -7.49
C ARG A 18 0.65 19.02 -8.86
N GLU A 19 1.95 19.03 -8.92
CA GLU A 19 2.70 19.08 -10.18
C GLU A 19 2.88 17.69 -10.82
N TRP A 20 3.04 16.63 -10.01
CA TRP A 20 3.11 15.28 -10.56
C TRP A 20 1.75 14.72 -11.01
N ALA A 21 0.61 15.18 -10.43
CA ALA A 21 -0.71 14.81 -10.92
C ALA A 21 -0.95 15.24 -12.38
N ARG A 22 -0.18 16.22 -12.91
CA ARG A 22 -0.19 16.64 -14.31
C ARG A 22 0.72 15.82 -15.22
N ALA A 23 1.61 15.01 -14.65
CA ALA A 23 2.55 14.17 -15.39
C ALA A 23 2.02 12.76 -15.69
N LEU A 24 0.79 12.42 -15.32
CA LEU A 24 0.14 11.20 -15.78
C LEU A 24 -0.12 11.30 -17.27
N PRO A 25 0.27 10.31 -18.11
CA PRO A 25 -0.03 10.35 -19.52
C PRO A 25 -1.53 10.41 -19.74
N LEU A 26 -2.01 11.49 -20.35
CA LEU A 26 -3.36 11.59 -20.87
C LEU A 26 -3.54 10.47 -21.91
N GLN A 27 -4.53 9.63 -21.72
CA GLN A 27 -4.94 8.66 -22.73
C GLN A 27 -5.28 9.42 -24.02
N PRO A 28 -4.88 8.95 -25.22
CA PRO A 28 -5.22 9.62 -26.46
C PRO A 28 -6.74 9.63 -26.63
N GLU A 29 -7.29 10.81 -26.78
CA GLU A 29 -8.70 10.99 -27.16
C GLU A 29 -8.93 10.31 -28.51
N ALA A 30 -9.80 9.30 -28.52
CA ALA A 30 -10.33 8.73 -29.74
C ALA A 30 -11.30 9.74 -30.35
N SER A 31 -10.82 10.57 -31.27
CA SER A 31 -11.67 11.40 -32.14
C SER A 31 -12.39 10.52 -33.15
N GLY A 32 -13.61 10.16 -32.85
CA GLY A 32 -14.53 9.47 -33.75
C GLY A 32 -15.90 10.13 -33.69
N SER A 33 -16.14 11.10 -34.60
CA SER A 33 -17.46 11.63 -34.89
C SER A 33 -18.37 10.53 -35.43
N ILE A 34 -19.43 10.16 -34.71
CA ILE A 34 -20.54 9.42 -35.29
C ILE A 34 -21.83 10.15 -34.91
N HIS A 35 -22.49 10.72 -35.91
CA HIS A 35 -23.89 11.15 -35.86
C HIS A 35 -24.77 9.92 -35.66
N GLY A 36 -25.58 9.91 -34.61
CA GLY A 36 -26.57 8.87 -34.34
C GLY A 36 -27.67 9.39 -33.42
N SER A 37 -28.87 9.37 -33.90
CA SER A 37 -30.15 9.85 -33.32
C SER A 37 -30.46 9.34 -31.91
N PRO A 38 -31.34 10.01 -31.12
CA PRO A 38 -31.62 9.69 -29.73
C PRO A 38 -32.50 8.44 -29.63
N LEU A 39 -31.92 7.36 -29.11
CA LEU A 39 -32.68 6.19 -28.70
C LEU A 39 -33.10 6.30 -27.21
N SER A 40 -34.35 6.03 -27.04
CA SER A 40 -35.18 6.09 -25.85
C SER A 40 -34.54 5.49 -24.59
N ARG A 41 -34.81 6.16 -23.45
CA ARG A 41 -34.44 5.79 -22.05
C ARG A 41 -34.87 4.39 -21.57
N ALA A 42 -35.57 3.63 -22.40
CA ALA A 42 -36.14 2.32 -22.02
C ALA A 42 -35.21 1.12 -22.28
N HIS A 43 -34.09 1.28 -23.00
CA HIS A 43 -33.24 0.15 -23.39
C HIS A 43 -31.98 -0.07 -22.51
N LEU A 44 -31.74 0.80 -21.51
CA LEU A 44 -30.61 0.72 -20.59
C LEU A 44 -30.89 -0.04 -19.28
N ALA A 45 -32.12 -0.56 -19.13
CA ALA A 45 -32.54 -1.27 -17.92
C ALA A 45 -32.46 -2.81 -18.01
N GLN A 46 -32.03 -3.37 -19.16
CA GLN A 46 -32.14 -4.83 -19.40
C GLN A 46 -30.80 -5.57 -19.61
N GLN A 47 -29.64 -4.99 -19.27
CA GLN A 47 -28.34 -5.71 -19.30
C GLN A 47 -27.59 -5.55 -17.97
N ARG A 48 -28.23 -5.97 -16.88
CA ARG A 48 -27.57 -6.20 -15.60
C ARG A 48 -28.19 -7.43 -14.94
N ASP A 49 -27.83 -8.58 -15.42
CA ASP A 49 -27.97 -9.82 -14.65
C ASP A 49 -27.13 -10.91 -15.31
N ASP A 50 -25.84 -10.93 -15.01
CA ASP A 50 -25.02 -12.11 -15.09
C ASP A 50 -23.97 -12.07 -13.98
N GLY A 51 -24.31 -12.65 -12.82
CA GLY A 51 -23.39 -13.45 -12.02
C GLY A 51 -22.37 -12.76 -11.12
N VAL A 52 -22.69 -11.62 -10.45
CA VAL A 52 -22.02 -11.28 -9.19
C VAL A 52 -23.04 -11.48 -8.07
N VAL A 53 -22.88 -12.55 -7.31
CA VAL A 53 -23.62 -12.76 -6.06
C VAL A 53 -23.27 -11.61 -5.12
N GLY A 54 -24.07 -10.55 -5.17
CA GLY A 54 -24.04 -9.48 -4.18
C GLY A 54 -24.40 -10.09 -2.83
N GLN A 55 -23.42 -10.30 -1.96
CA GLN A 55 -23.70 -10.53 -0.56
C GLN A 55 -24.33 -9.25 -0.03
N ASP A 56 -25.64 -9.31 0.22
CA ASP A 56 -26.39 -8.29 0.93
C ASP A 56 -25.89 -8.28 2.40
N PHE A 57 -24.90 -7.45 2.67
CA PHE A 57 -24.35 -7.22 4.02
C PHE A 57 -25.34 -6.40 4.86
N GLY A 58 -26.63 -6.72 4.90
CA GLY A 58 -27.66 -6.01 5.65
C GLY A 58 -27.34 -4.51 5.80
N THR A 59 -28.27 -3.60 5.89
CA THR A 59 -28.03 -2.14 5.88
C THR A 59 -26.68 -1.77 6.51
N ASP A 60 -25.67 -1.52 5.67
CA ASP A 60 -24.28 -1.28 6.11
C ASP A 60 -24.23 -0.02 6.98
N ARG A 61 -24.37 -0.23 8.31
CA ARG A 61 -24.38 0.86 9.31
C ARG A 61 -23.14 1.75 9.27
N TYR A 62 -22.10 1.33 8.54
CA TYR A 62 -20.86 2.08 8.39
C TYR A 62 -20.72 2.75 7.02
N ALA A 63 -21.72 2.64 6.14
CA ALA A 63 -21.67 3.22 4.80
C ALA A 63 -21.45 4.74 4.84
N ASP A 64 -22.13 5.44 5.76
CA ASP A 64 -21.98 6.88 5.91
C ASP A 64 -20.61 7.27 6.46
N ALA A 65 -20.09 6.53 7.45
CA ALA A 65 -18.76 6.77 7.99
C ALA A 65 -17.68 6.54 6.93
N ARG A 66 -17.82 5.48 6.11
CA ARG A 66 -16.91 5.19 4.99
C ARG A 66 -16.97 6.26 3.91
N ARG A 67 -18.17 6.71 3.54
CA ARG A 67 -18.36 7.81 2.58
C ARG A 67 -17.69 9.09 3.10
N ARG A 68 -17.93 9.47 4.36
CA ARG A 68 -17.32 10.64 4.99
C ARG A 68 -15.79 10.56 4.97
N MET A 69 -15.20 9.41 5.32
CA MET A 69 -13.75 9.17 5.24
C MET A 69 -13.23 9.48 3.83
N VAL A 70 -13.90 8.95 2.78
CA VAL A 70 -13.48 9.19 1.40
C VAL A 70 -13.61 10.66 1.00
N GLU A 71 -14.74 11.30 1.29
CA GLU A 71 -15.02 12.68 0.89
C GLU A 71 -14.17 13.70 1.64
N VAL A 72 -13.99 13.53 2.96
CA VAL A 72 -13.34 14.52 3.82
C VAL A 72 -11.85 14.24 3.95
N ASP A 73 -11.46 12.99 4.27
CA ASP A 73 -10.09 12.68 4.64
C ASP A 73 -9.22 12.32 3.43
N LEU A 74 -9.82 11.89 2.30
CA LEU A 74 -9.08 11.55 1.09
C LEU A 74 -9.20 12.64 0.02
N VAL A 75 -10.40 12.89 -0.50
CA VAL A 75 -10.64 13.93 -1.53
C VAL A 75 -10.30 15.32 -1.00
N GLY A 76 -10.65 15.61 0.27
CA GLY A 76 -10.36 16.88 0.93
C GLY A 76 -8.87 17.18 1.10
N ARG A 77 -7.98 16.19 0.85
CA ARG A 77 -6.52 16.38 0.92
C ARG A 77 -5.91 16.40 -0.48
N ASP A 78 -5.60 15.27 -1.09
CA ASP A 78 -4.93 15.22 -2.40
C ASP A 78 -5.08 13.86 -3.10
N ILE A 79 -6.00 13.02 -2.63
CA ILE A 79 -6.32 11.78 -3.32
C ILE A 79 -7.30 12.09 -4.45
N VAL A 80 -6.81 11.93 -5.68
CA VAL A 80 -7.55 12.30 -6.91
C VAL A 80 -7.79 11.12 -7.86
N ASP A 81 -7.08 9.99 -7.68
CA ASP A 81 -7.30 8.81 -8.53
C ASP A 81 -8.68 8.19 -8.24
N PRO A 82 -9.61 8.21 -9.22
CA PRO A 82 -10.97 7.72 -9.02
C PRO A 82 -11.02 6.22 -8.72
N ARG A 83 -10.02 5.42 -9.14
CA ARG A 83 -9.94 3.98 -8.84
C ARG A 83 -9.60 3.76 -7.38
N VAL A 84 -8.68 4.55 -6.84
CA VAL A 84 -8.34 4.53 -5.41
C VAL A 84 -9.55 4.91 -4.58
N LEU A 85 -10.22 6.03 -4.91
CA LEU A 85 -11.40 6.50 -4.18
C LEU A 85 -12.53 5.45 -4.23
N ALA A 86 -12.77 4.84 -5.40
CA ALA A 86 -13.77 3.80 -5.55
C ALA A 86 -13.43 2.54 -4.73
N ALA A 87 -12.17 2.10 -4.71
CA ALA A 87 -11.73 0.96 -3.90
C ALA A 87 -11.88 1.26 -2.39
N MET A 88 -11.42 2.43 -1.93
CA MET A 88 -11.58 2.88 -0.54
C MET A 88 -13.04 2.98 -0.12
N GLN A 89 -13.95 3.33 -1.06
CA GLN A 89 -15.40 3.37 -0.82
C GLN A 89 -16.02 1.98 -0.75
N ARG A 90 -15.49 0.97 -1.44
CA ARG A 90 -16.05 -0.40 -1.46
C ARG A 90 -15.53 -1.28 -0.35
N VAL A 91 -14.22 -1.25 -0.07
CA VAL A 91 -13.58 -2.14 0.92
C VAL A 91 -14.04 -1.80 2.34
N PRO A 92 -14.69 -2.73 3.07
CA PRO A 92 -15.26 -2.48 4.39
C PRO A 92 -14.19 -2.49 5.48
N ARG A 93 -13.48 -1.38 5.68
CA ARG A 93 -12.34 -1.26 6.59
C ARG A 93 -12.64 -1.75 8.03
N HIS A 94 -13.87 -1.59 8.51
CA HIS A 94 -14.30 -2.04 9.84
C HIS A 94 -14.19 -3.56 10.04
N LEU A 95 -14.16 -4.35 8.95
CA LEU A 95 -13.95 -5.80 9.00
C LEU A 95 -12.45 -6.18 9.05
N PHE A 96 -11.54 -5.21 8.96
CA PHE A 96 -10.09 -5.41 9.02
C PHE A 96 -9.47 -4.96 10.34
N VAL A 97 -10.27 -4.54 11.31
CA VAL A 97 -9.86 -4.17 12.66
C VAL A 97 -10.41 -5.14 13.69
N ASN A 98 -9.89 -5.07 14.94
CA ASN A 98 -10.44 -5.84 16.05
C ASN A 98 -11.75 -5.22 16.55
N ASP A 99 -12.62 -5.98 17.21
CA ASP A 99 -13.93 -5.53 17.70
C ASP A 99 -13.87 -4.24 18.52
N ALA A 100 -12.84 -4.09 19.36
CA ALA A 100 -12.63 -2.88 20.16
C ALA A 100 -12.34 -1.63 19.32
N GLN A 101 -11.96 -1.77 18.05
CA GLN A 101 -11.58 -0.69 17.15
C GLN A 101 -12.63 -0.40 16.07
N VAL A 102 -13.69 -1.21 15.99
CA VAL A 102 -14.72 -1.12 14.93
C VAL A 102 -15.36 0.27 14.87
N GLY A 103 -15.67 0.87 16.04
CA GLY A 103 -16.25 2.22 16.11
C GLY A 103 -15.34 3.34 15.59
N GLN A 104 -14.04 3.08 15.48
CA GLN A 104 -13.00 4.03 15.06
C GLN A 104 -12.42 3.68 13.68
N ALA A 105 -12.94 2.63 13.02
CA ALA A 105 -12.37 2.06 11.82
C ALA A 105 -12.23 3.07 10.66
N TYR A 106 -13.08 4.07 10.60
CA TYR A 106 -13.12 5.09 9.56
C TYR A 106 -12.53 6.45 9.98
N GLU A 107 -11.91 6.53 11.18
CA GLU A 107 -11.11 7.69 11.56
C GLU A 107 -9.79 7.69 10.78
N ASP A 108 -9.31 8.87 10.36
CA ASP A 108 -8.09 8.99 9.55
C ASP A 108 -6.81 8.85 10.41
N ARG A 109 -6.66 7.69 11.02
CA ARG A 109 -5.50 7.30 11.83
C ARG A 109 -5.18 5.81 11.76
N ALA A 110 -3.96 5.44 12.14
CA ALA A 110 -3.58 4.05 12.35
C ALA A 110 -4.26 3.48 13.59
N LEU A 111 -4.67 2.20 13.55
CA LEU A 111 -5.30 1.49 14.67
C LEU A 111 -4.55 0.18 14.97
N PRO A 112 -4.46 -0.24 16.24
CA PRO A 112 -3.80 -1.49 16.61
C PRO A 112 -4.58 -2.71 16.10
N ILE A 113 -3.86 -3.69 15.55
CA ILE A 113 -4.39 -4.97 15.11
C ILE A 113 -3.85 -6.17 15.90
N GLY A 114 -3.14 -5.90 17.00
CA GLY A 114 -2.44 -6.91 17.78
C GLY A 114 -0.99 -7.12 17.36
N ARG A 115 -0.24 -7.94 18.10
CA ARG A 115 1.16 -8.30 17.80
C ARG A 115 2.10 -7.09 17.66
N GLY A 116 1.76 -5.94 18.25
CA GLY A 116 2.51 -4.69 18.10
C GLY A 116 2.40 -4.04 16.71
N GLN A 117 1.46 -4.52 15.88
CA GLN A 117 1.22 -4.02 14.52
C GLN A 117 -0.04 -3.17 14.45
N THR A 118 -0.15 -2.39 13.37
CA THR A 118 -1.29 -1.50 13.12
C THR A 118 -1.82 -1.66 11.70
N ILE A 119 -3.12 -1.44 11.50
CA ILE A 119 -3.66 -1.10 10.20
C ILE A 119 -3.31 0.36 9.90
N SER A 120 -2.73 0.64 8.75
CA SER A 120 -2.30 1.99 8.37
C SER A 120 -3.48 2.95 8.30
N GLN A 121 -3.21 4.24 8.55
CA GLN A 121 -4.15 5.34 8.36
C GLN A 121 -4.79 5.27 6.95
N PRO A 122 -6.11 5.48 6.81
CA PRO A 122 -6.79 5.46 5.52
C PRO A 122 -6.12 6.31 4.45
N TYR A 123 -5.76 7.54 4.78
CA TYR A 123 -5.05 8.42 3.85
C TYR A 123 -3.73 7.82 3.35
N ILE A 124 -2.93 7.21 4.22
CA ILE A 124 -1.65 6.60 3.82
C ILE A 124 -1.87 5.41 2.88
N VAL A 125 -2.90 4.58 3.10
CA VAL A 125 -3.24 3.48 2.19
C VAL A 125 -3.63 4.03 0.81
N ALA A 126 -4.51 5.01 0.76
CA ALA A 126 -4.95 5.65 -0.48
C ALA A 126 -3.79 6.36 -1.20
N PHE A 127 -2.98 7.13 -0.47
CA PHE A 127 -1.83 7.83 -1.01
C PHE A 127 -0.80 6.86 -1.62
N THR A 128 -0.50 5.78 -0.92
CA THR A 128 0.41 4.74 -1.41
C THR A 128 -0.10 4.09 -2.70
N ALA A 129 -1.38 3.70 -2.74
CA ALA A 129 -2.00 3.13 -3.93
C ALA A 129 -1.97 4.11 -5.13
N GLN A 130 -2.24 5.39 -4.88
CA GLN A 130 -2.12 6.46 -5.88
C GLN A 130 -0.67 6.67 -6.34
N ALA A 131 0.30 6.69 -5.41
CA ALA A 131 1.72 6.87 -5.75
C ALA A 131 2.29 5.70 -6.57
N LEU A 132 1.78 4.48 -6.37
CA LEU A 132 2.07 3.31 -7.21
C LEU A 132 1.46 3.45 -8.61
N ALA A 133 0.41 4.27 -8.78
CA ALA A 133 -0.39 4.39 -10.00
C ALA A 133 -0.91 3.03 -10.50
N VAL A 134 -1.52 2.27 -9.59
CA VAL A 134 -2.02 0.91 -9.85
C VAL A 134 -3.06 0.91 -10.97
N ALA A 135 -2.90 0.00 -11.92
CA ALA A 135 -3.85 -0.25 -12.99
C ALA A 135 -4.43 -1.68 -12.92
N PRO A 136 -5.63 -1.90 -13.47
CA PRO A 136 -6.17 -3.25 -13.57
C PRO A 136 -5.21 -4.20 -14.31
N GLY A 137 -4.98 -5.38 -13.74
CA GLY A 137 -4.06 -6.37 -14.27
C GLY A 137 -2.60 -6.22 -13.81
N ASP A 138 -2.24 -5.11 -13.13
CA ASP A 138 -0.90 -4.95 -12.56
C ASP A 138 -0.59 -6.03 -11.52
N ARG A 139 0.65 -6.47 -11.51
CA ARG A 139 1.19 -7.41 -10.50
C ARG A 139 1.82 -6.62 -9.38
N ILE A 140 1.20 -6.66 -8.22
CA ILE A 140 1.63 -5.87 -7.05
C ILE A 140 2.16 -6.81 -5.95
N LEU A 141 3.35 -6.48 -5.43
CA LEU A 141 3.87 -7.05 -4.20
C LEU A 141 3.61 -6.10 -3.03
N GLU A 142 2.96 -6.59 -1.99
CA GLU A 142 2.87 -5.90 -0.71
C GLU A 142 3.77 -6.59 0.32
N VAL A 143 4.60 -5.80 1.01
CA VAL A 143 5.44 -6.25 2.13
C VAL A 143 4.86 -5.74 3.44
N GLY A 144 4.35 -6.66 4.26
CA GLY A 144 3.62 -6.36 5.49
C GLY A 144 2.11 -6.42 5.29
N THR A 145 1.53 -7.63 5.21
CA THR A 145 0.09 -7.86 5.04
C THR A 145 -0.74 -7.25 6.17
N GLY A 146 -0.25 -7.39 7.42
CA GLY A 146 -0.94 -6.94 8.62
C GLY A 146 -2.37 -7.48 8.72
N SER A 147 -3.36 -6.59 8.62
CA SER A 147 -4.79 -6.96 8.63
C SER A 147 -5.31 -7.50 7.29
N GLY A 148 -4.60 -7.26 6.18
CA GLY A 148 -5.03 -7.53 4.80
C GLY A 148 -5.78 -6.37 4.12
N TYR A 149 -5.97 -5.24 4.80
CA TYR A 149 -6.77 -4.13 4.27
C TYR A 149 -6.19 -3.49 3.00
N ALA A 150 -4.88 -3.17 2.99
CA ALA A 150 -4.25 -2.56 1.82
C ALA A 150 -4.21 -3.55 0.64
N ALA A 151 -3.95 -4.85 0.91
CA ALA A 151 -4.06 -5.89 -0.10
C ALA A 151 -5.47 -5.96 -0.72
N ALA A 152 -6.53 -5.86 0.11
CA ALA A 152 -7.92 -5.82 -0.39
C ALA A 152 -8.19 -4.57 -1.24
N VAL A 153 -7.68 -3.40 -0.85
CA VAL A 153 -7.82 -2.16 -1.64
C VAL A 153 -7.12 -2.30 -3.00
N LEU A 154 -5.90 -2.83 -3.03
CA LEU A 154 -5.16 -3.06 -4.28
C LEU A 154 -5.87 -4.08 -5.19
N ALA A 155 -6.40 -5.17 -4.61
CA ALA A 155 -7.18 -6.16 -5.35
C ALA A 155 -8.49 -5.59 -5.89
N GLU A 156 -9.17 -4.70 -5.11
CA GLU A 156 -10.38 -4.00 -5.54
C GLU A 156 -10.13 -3.04 -6.72
N MET A 157 -8.89 -2.53 -6.84
CA MET A 157 -8.44 -1.75 -8.01
C MET A 157 -8.15 -2.63 -9.24
N GLY A 158 -8.28 -3.96 -9.13
CA GLY A 158 -8.06 -4.91 -10.20
C GLY A 158 -6.63 -5.44 -10.32
N ALA A 159 -5.80 -5.23 -9.31
CA ALA A 159 -4.43 -5.76 -9.30
C ALA A 159 -4.37 -7.25 -8.92
N ALA A 160 -3.40 -7.97 -9.47
CA ALA A 160 -2.99 -9.29 -9.00
C ALA A 160 -1.99 -9.10 -7.83
N VAL A 161 -2.46 -9.35 -6.61
CA VAL A 161 -1.73 -9.03 -5.38
C VAL A 161 -1.07 -10.27 -4.78
N VAL A 162 0.24 -10.17 -4.53
CA VAL A 162 0.99 -11.05 -3.63
C VAL A 162 1.36 -10.24 -2.40
N THR A 163 1.01 -10.70 -1.20
CA THR A 163 1.32 -10.00 0.04
C THR A 163 2.11 -10.91 1.00
N VAL A 164 3.14 -10.36 1.65
CA VAL A 164 4.06 -11.12 2.49
C VAL A 164 3.98 -10.65 3.94
N GLU A 165 3.72 -11.59 4.85
CA GLU A 165 3.66 -11.32 6.30
C GLU A 165 4.64 -12.23 7.05
N ARG A 166 5.44 -11.65 7.94
CA ARG A 166 6.39 -12.41 8.75
C ARG A 166 5.75 -13.10 9.96
N ASP A 167 4.74 -12.46 10.56
CA ASP A 167 4.03 -13.03 11.71
C ASP A 167 3.03 -14.09 11.24
N PRO A 168 3.15 -15.35 11.69
CA PRO A 168 2.31 -16.45 11.21
C PRO A 168 0.83 -16.28 11.58
N ASP A 169 0.53 -15.65 12.73
CA ASP A 169 -0.84 -15.50 13.20
C ASP A 169 -1.53 -14.38 12.40
N LEU A 170 -0.82 -13.28 12.12
CA LEU A 170 -1.32 -12.21 11.25
C LEU A 170 -1.52 -12.72 9.82
N ALA A 171 -0.58 -13.48 9.26
CA ALA A 171 -0.71 -14.07 7.93
C ALA A 171 -1.94 -14.97 7.81
N SER A 172 -2.16 -15.85 8.80
CA SER A 172 -3.32 -16.74 8.84
C SER A 172 -4.64 -15.98 8.98
N THR A 173 -4.68 -14.98 9.89
CA THR A 173 -5.86 -14.16 10.13
C THR A 173 -6.21 -13.32 8.89
N ALA A 174 -5.21 -12.71 8.26
CA ALA A 174 -5.42 -11.91 7.05
C ALA A 174 -5.94 -12.77 5.88
N ARG A 175 -5.38 -13.98 5.68
CA ARG A 175 -5.86 -14.92 4.66
C ARG A 175 -7.34 -15.25 4.88
N GLY A 176 -7.72 -15.73 6.07
CA GLY A 176 -9.11 -16.09 6.36
C GLY A 176 -10.07 -14.92 6.19
N ARG A 177 -9.63 -13.70 6.54
CA ARG A 177 -10.41 -12.48 6.36
C ARG A 177 -10.59 -12.13 4.87
N LEU A 178 -9.51 -12.15 4.09
CA LEU A 178 -9.56 -11.90 2.66
C LEU A 178 -10.46 -12.90 1.94
N ASP A 179 -10.32 -14.20 2.27
CA ASP A 179 -11.17 -15.26 1.71
C ASP A 179 -12.66 -15.02 2.02
N SER A 180 -12.98 -14.68 3.28
CA SER A 180 -14.36 -14.45 3.72
C SER A 180 -15.02 -13.20 3.11
N LEU A 181 -14.20 -12.24 2.65
CA LEU A 181 -14.66 -10.99 2.05
C LEU A 181 -14.60 -10.99 0.52
N GLY A 182 -14.35 -12.16 -0.11
CA GLY A 182 -14.33 -12.29 -1.56
C GLY A 182 -13.02 -11.89 -2.23
N TYR A 183 -11.95 -11.69 -1.47
CA TYR A 183 -10.59 -11.39 -1.97
C TYR A 183 -9.67 -12.62 -1.96
N GLY A 184 -10.21 -13.82 -2.11
CA GLY A 184 -9.45 -15.08 -2.11
C GLY A 184 -8.38 -15.20 -3.20
N GLN A 185 -8.44 -14.35 -4.23
CA GLN A 185 -7.41 -14.25 -5.27
C GLN A 185 -6.10 -13.58 -4.77
N VAL A 186 -6.11 -12.90 -3.62
CA VAL A 186 -4.90 -12.33 -3.01
C VAL A 186 -4.03 -13.45 -2.44
N GLU A 187 -2.81 -13.58 -2.95
CA GLU A 187 -1.84 -14.56 -2.45
C GLU A 187 -1.17 -14.05 -1.18
N VAL A 188 -1.58 -14.55 -0.01
CA VAL A 188 -0.91 -14.24 1.27
C VAL A 188 0.21 -15.25 1.51
N VAL A 189 1.43 -14.77 1.65
CA VAL A 189 2.63 -15.60 1.86
C VAL A 189 3.24 -15.30 3.23
N ARG A 190 3.52 -16.35 4.01
CA ARG A 190 4.30 -16.21 5.24
C ARG A 190 5.78 -16.17 4.92
N GLY A 191 6.50 -15.13 5.40
CA GLY A 191 7.95 -15.04 5.21
C GLY A 191 8.55 -13.69 5.48
N ASP A 192 9.86 -13.58 5.20
CA ASP A 192 10.59 -12.32 5.21
C ASP A 192 10.32 -11.56 3.90
N GLY A 193 9.48 -10.52 3.98
CA GLY A 193 9.14 -9.68 2.85
C GLY A 193 10.24 -8.68 2.46
N SER A 194 11.24 -8.43 3.31
CA SER A 194 12.29 -7.45 3.02
C SER A 194 13.14 -7.80 1.80
N THR A 195 13.20 -9.08 1.45
CA THR A 195 13.89 -9.60 0.25
C THR A 195 12.95 -9.80 -0.94
N GLY A 196 11.68 -9.42 -0.81
CA GLY A 196 10.67 -9.58 -1.85
C GLY A 196 10.27 -11.03 -2.13
N ARG A 197 9.84 -11.27 -3.38
CA ARG A 197 9.43 -12.58 -3.92
C ARG A 197 10.00 -12.76 -5.32
N PRO A 198 11.31 -13.04 -5.46
CA PRO A 198 11.98 -13.11 -6.76
C PRO A 198 11.37 -14.14 -7.71
N GLU A 199 10.79 -15.22 -7.20
CA GLU A 199 10.11 -16.25 -7.99
C GLU A 199 8.77 -15.78 -8.59
N ARG A 200 8.26 -14.62 -8.15
CA ARG A 200 7.06 -13.98 -8.67
C ARG A 200 7.35 -12.72 -9.49
N ALA A 201 8.62 -12.30 -9.55
CA ALA A 201 9.04 -11.13 -10.31
C ALA A 201 8.89 -11.35 -11.85
N PRO A 202 8.80 -10.29 -12.65
CA PRO A 202 8.81 -8.88 -12.25
C PRO A 202 7.44 -8.39 -11.78
N PHE A 203 7.45 -7.33 -10.95
CA PHE A 203 6.26 -6.63 -10.47
C PHE A 203 6.10 -5.26 -11.16
N ASP A 204 4.86 -4.82 -11.35
CA ASP A 204 4.50 -3.48 -11.82
C ASP A 204 4.64 -2.46 -10.68
N GLY A 205 4.30 -2.88 -9.46
CA GLY A 205 4.46 -2.08 -8.27
C GLY A 205 4.81 -2.91 -7.05
N ILE A 206 5.52 -2.29 -6.11
CA ILE A 206 5.84 -2.86 -4.80
C ILE A 206 5.52 -1.82 -3.74
N THR A 207 4.80 -2.22 -2.69
CA THR A 207 4.56 -1.38 -1.51
C THR A 207 5.12 -2.04 -0.26
N VAL A 208 5.64 -1.22 0.66
CA VAL A 208 6.16 -1.69 1.94
C VAL A 208 5.44 -0.98 3.08
N ALA A 209 4.72 -1.75 3.91
CA ALA A 209 3.97 -1.25 5.06
C ALA A 209 4.80 -1.22 6.36
N ALA A 210 6.13 -1.11 6.25
CA ALA A 210 7.06 -1.05 7.37
C ALA A 210 8.30 -0.22 6.97
N ALA A 211 8.90 0.52 7.91
CA ALA A 211 10.02 1.41 7.62
C ALA A 211 11.35 0.66 7.56
N ALA A 212 12.05 0.79 6.44
CA ALA A 212 13.38 0.23 6.22
C ALA A 212 14.49 1.21 6.66
N PRO A 213 15.71 0.73 6.99
CA PRO A 213 16.85 1.61 7.27
C PRO A 213 17.32 2.37 6.03
N SER A 214 17.14 1.79 4.86
CA SER A 214 17.39 2.36 3.52
C SER A 214 16.47 1.68 2.52
N VAL A 215 16.37 2.19 1.29
CA VAL A 215 15.59 1.54 0.23
C VAL A 215 16.15 0.14 -0.03
N PRO A 216 15.35 -0.95 0.12
CA PRO A 216 15.83 -2.31 -0.04
C PRO A 216 16.10 -2.64 -1.52
N GLU A 217 17.38 -2.78 -1.89
CA GLU A 217 17.80 -3.11 -3.26
C GLU A 217 17.13 -4.39 -3.83
N PRO A 218 16.92 -5.46 -3.04
CA PRO A 218 16.21 -6.64 -3.53
C PRO A 218 14.80 -6.37 -4.04
N LEU A 219 14.12 -5.31 -3.55
CA LEU A 219 12.78 -4.94 -4.02
C LEU A 219 12.87 -4.19 -5.35
N ILE A 220 13.86 -3.31 -5.51
CA ILE A 220 14.06 -2.57 -6.77
C ILE A 220 14.34 -3.53 -7.92
N THR A 221 15.21 -4.53 -7.70
CA THR A 221 15.58 -5.50 -8.75
C THR A 221 14.41 -6.36 -9.22
N GLN A 222 13.36 -6.48 -8.42
CA GLN A 222 12.14 -7.23 -8.75
C GLN A 222 11.06 -6.39 -9.45
N LEU A 223 11.26 -5.08 -9.60
CA LEU A 223 10.37 -4.26 -10.43
C LEU A 223 10.66 -4.49 -11.92
N ARG A 224 9.65 -4.38 -12.76
CA ARG A 224 9.88 -4.16 -14.20
C ARG A 224 10.45 -2.75 -14.45
N VAL A 225 11.01 -2.50 -15.63
CA VAL A 225 11.33 -1.14 -16.07
C VAL A 225 10.03 -0.33 -16.12
N GLY A 226 10.02 0.86 -15.54
CA GLY A 226 8.84 1.69 -15.33
C GLY A 226 7.99 1.30 -14.11
N GLY A 227 8.33 0.22 -13.42
CA GLY A 227 7.68 -0.19 -12.17
C GLY A 227 8.04 0.72 -11.00
N ARG A 228 7.18 0.77 -9.98
CA ARG A 228 7.29 1.68 -8.85
C ARG A 228 7.38 0.94 -7.52
N LEU A 229 8.29 1.37 -6.66
CA LEU A 229 8.36 0.97 -5.26
C LEU A 229 7.94 2.16 -4.40
N VAL A 230 7.01 1.95 -3.47
CA VAL A 230 6.66 2.93 -2.42
C VAL A 230 7.04 2.34 -1.07
N VAL A 231 7.98 3.00 -0.36
CA VAL A 231 8.60 2.47 0.85
C VAL A 231 8.90 3.56 1.86
N PRO A 232 8.53 3.36 3.15
CA PRO A 232 8.99 4.23 4.24
C PRO A 232 10.48 3.95 4.53
N VAL A 233 11.28 5.00 4.66
CA VAL A 233 12.71 4.89 5.02
C VAL A 233 13.02 5.78 6.21
N GLY A 234 13.83 5.28 7.13
CA GLY A 234 14.25 5.96 8.33
C GLY A 234 13.88 5.21 9.61
N ASP A 235 14.19 5.80 10.74
CA ASP A 235 13.86 5.28 12.06
C ASP A 235 13.00 6.27 12.89
N ARG A 236 12.40 5.78 13.98
CA ARG A 236 11.49 6.60 14.80
C ARG A 236 12.17 7.77 15.51
N ARG A 237 13.50 7.78 15.65
CA ARG A 237 14.24 8.83 16.36
C ARG A 237 14.66 9.94 15.43
N SER A 238 15.14 9.58 14.23
CA SER A 238 15.61 10.52 13.21
C SER A 238 14.50 10.97 12.25
N GLY A 239 13.33 10.33 12.30
CA GLY A 239 12.22 10.54 11.38
C GLY A 239 12.18 9.53 10.25
N GLN A 240 11.02 9.41 9.63
CA GLN A 240 10.78 8.53 8.50
C GLN A 240 10.06 9.31 7.39
N ASN A 241 10.51 9.14 6.16
CA ASN A 241 9.83 9.65 4.98
C ASN A 241 9.38 8.50 4.07
N LEU A 242 8.25 8.68 3.40
CA LEU A 242 7.77 7.80 2.37
C LEU A 242 8.44 8.17 1.05
N PHE A 243 9.14 7.21 0.45
CA PHE A 243 9.80 7.40 -0.84
C PHE A 243 9.10 6.63 -1.94
N ARG A 244 9.07 7.23 -3.13
CA ARG A 244 8.76 6.54 -4.37
C ARG A 244 10.06 6.33 -5.17
N VAL A 245 10.30 5.10 -5.59
CA VAL A 245 11.39 4.74 -6.49
C VAL A 245 10.79 4.22 -7.78
N VAL A 246 11.20 4.79 -8.91
CA VAL A 246 10.82 4.31 -10.25
C VAL A 246 12.05 3.66 -10.88
N ARG A 247 11.94 2.38 -11.24
CA ARG A 247 13.00 1.68 -11.96
C ARG A 247 12.99 2.12 -13.41
N THR A 248 14.09 2.70 -13.90
CA THR A 248 14.25 3.10 -15.32
C THR A 248 15.24 2.18 -16.05
N GLY A 249 15.37 2.33 -17.36
CA GLY A 249 16.38 1.61 -18.14
C GLY A 249 17.81 2.07 -17.84
N GLU A 250 17.98 3.26 -17.24
CA GLU A 250 19.28 3.87 -16.98
C GLU A 250 19.65 3.89 -15.48
N GLY A 251 18.71 3.45 -14.60
CA GLY A 251 18.92 3.46 -13.14
C GLY A 251 17.60 3.56 -12.37
N ASN A 252 17.60 4.33 -11.29
CA ASN A 252 16.43 4.52 -10.44
C ASN A 252 16.21 6.02 -10.19
N GLU A 253 14.98 6.47 -10.35
CA GLU A 253 14.53 7.81 -9.95
C GLU A 253 13.92 7.70 -8.54
N VAL A 254 14.34 8.58 -7.63
CA VAL A 254 13.89 8.56 -6.23
C VAL A 254 13.24 9.90 -5.89
N GLU A 255 12.05 9.84 -5.34
CA GLU A 255 11.27 11.00 -4.89
C GLU A 255 10.90 10.85 -3.41
N ASP A 256 11.11 11.91 -2.63
CA ASP A 256 10.65 12.04 -1.24
C ASP A 256 9.22 12.59 -1.25
N LEU A 257 8.26 11.83 -0.76
CA LEU A 257 6.83 12.14 -0.87
C LEU A 257 6.30 12.91 0.34
N LEU A 258 6.38 12.29 1.53
CA LEU A 258 5.88 12.90 2.77
C LEU A 258 6.45 12.22 4.02
N PRO A 259 6.50 12.95 5.17
CA PRO A 259 6.87 12.36 6.45
C PRO A 259 5.80 11.39 6.95
N VAL A 260 6.25 10.27 7.52
CA VAL A 260 5.39 9.17 7.99
C VAL A 260 5.90 8.57 9.29
N THR A 261 5.08 7.66 9.89
CA THR A 261 5.50 6.85 11.03
C THR A 261 4.99 5.43 10.86
N PHE A 262 5.91 4.50 10.63
CA PHE A 262 5.65 3.08 10.48
C PHE A 262 6.38 2.26 11.55
N VAL A 263 5.94 1.01 11.71
CA VAL A 263 6.70 -0.03 12.42
C VAL A 263 7.96 -0.38 11.64
N PRO A 264 9.03 -0.89 12.27
CA PRO A 264 10.25 -1.26 11.56
C PRO A 264 10.04 -2.44 10.61
N LEU A 265 10.61 -2.36 9.41
CA LEU A 265 10.77 -3.51 8.51
C LEU A 265 11.85 -4.42 9.07
N VAL A 266 11.46 -5.52 9.67
CA VAL A 266 12.39 -6.50 10.24
C VAL A 266 12.64 -7.63 9.25
N GLY A 267 13.90 -7.86 8.88
CA GLY A 267 14.27 -8.90 7.91
C GLY A 267 15.70 -8.71 7.39
N ARG A 268 16.10 -9.57 6.45
CA ARG A 268 17.46 -9.59 5.93
C ARG A 268 17.88 -8.30 5.20
N ALA A 269 16.95 -7.64 4.52
CA ALA A 269 17.16 -6.36 3.86
C ALA A 269 16.45 -5.20 4.62
N GLY A 270 16.14 -5.39 5.90
CA GLY A 270 15.55 -4.43 6.82
C GLY A 270 16.36 -4.30 8.10
N TRP A 271 15.68 -3.98 9.19
CA TRP A 271 16.25 -3.96 10.52
C TRP A 271 16.51 -5.38 11.04
N PRO A 272 17.59 -5.62 11.82
CA PRO A 272 17.79 -6.91 12.48
C PRO A 272 16.65 -7.25 13.44
N ASP A 273 16.33 -8.54 13.55
CA ASP A 273 15.31 -9.01 14.48
C ASP A 273 15.82 -8.83 15.94
N PRO A 274 15.13 -8.03 16.77
CA PRO A 274 15.54 -7.81 18.15
C PRO A 274 15.49 -9.10 18.99
N GLN A 275 14.77 -10.15 18.55
CA GLN A 275 14.69 -11.43 19.24
C GLN A 275 15.86 -12.38 18.91
N THR A 276 16.52 -12.18 17.77
CA THR A 276 17.67 -13.01 17.33
C THR A 276 19.03 -12.39 17.58
N GLY A 277 19.07 -11.13 18.05
CA GLY A 277 20.33 -10.46 18.43
C GLY A 277 20.98 -11.16 19.63
N PRO A 278 22.35 -11.09 19.77
CA PRO A 278 23.03 -11.67 20.91
C PRO A 278 22.42 -11.08 22.18
N ARG A 279 21.88 -11.94 23.07
CA ARG A 279 21.41 -11.54 24.39
C ARG A 279 22.56 -10.78 25.04
N ARG A 280 22.40 -9.48 25.30
CA ARG A 280 23.37 -8.71 26.09
C ARG A 280 23.60 -9.51 27.36
N GLY A 281 24.77 -10.15 27.43
CA GLY A 281 25.16 -10.99 28.55
C GLY A 281 24.94 -10.23 29.85
N ALA A 282 24.25 -10.85 30.78
CA ALA A 282 24.15 -10.35 32.14
C ALA A 282 25.59 -10.07 32.61
N LEU A 283 25.93 -8.81 32.77
CA LEU A 283 27.15 -8.39 33.47
C LEU A 283 27.10 -9.05 34.85
N ARG A 284 27.81 -10.16 35.00
CA ARG A 284 28.09 -10.73 36.30
C ARG A 284 28.79 -9.64 37.11
N ARG A 285 28.07 -9.04 38.06
CA ARG A 285 28.68 -8.22 39.10
C ARG A 285 29.53 -9.17 39.94
N ASN A 286 30.81 -9.25 39.63
CA ASN A 286 31.81 -9.78 40.57
C ASN A 286 31.87 -8.80 41.75
N HIS A 287 31.28 -9.15 42.85
CA HIS A 287 31.63 -8.56 44.14
C HIS A 287 32.96 -9.18 44.60
N PRO A 288 34.00 -8.40 44.83
CA PRO A 288 35.15 -8.89 45.58
C PRO A 288 34.76 -8.99 47.04
N ARG A 289 35.15 -10.13 47.67
CA ARG A 289 35.15 -10.34 49.14
C ARG A 289 36.25 -9.55 49.77
#